data_6a8bf3e4639543002709a1547a57b27c
#
_entry.id   6a8bf3e4639543002709a1547a57b27c
#
_cell.length_a   1.000
_cell.length_b   1.000
_cell.length_c   1.000
_cell.angle_alpha   90.00
_cell.angle_beta   90.00
_cell.angle_gamma   90.00
#
_symmetry.space_group_name_H-M   'P 1'
#
loop_
_entity.id
_entity.type
_entity.pdbx_description
1 polymer ?
#
loop_
_entity_poly.entity_id
_entity_poly.type
_entity_poly.pdbx_seq_one_letter_code
_entity_poly.pdbx_strand_id
1 'polypeptide(L)'
;PLATHSRKVSDLEARLGTRLLVRTTRKISLTDSGVTYVASARRILEQVDEAERTAAGEFTVPKGELVVTAPVMFGRLHVLPVVAEFLAAFPEINVRLTLADRNVNLVDDHVDMAVRIGKLPDSTMVATPIGLMRWVACASPALLAAQGTPHAPADLVHFPCIAVDAPLASTSWRFRHPRSAAAIEVQVQPRLVVTTTEAAAEAASLSVGVARLLHYQAADAVAQGKLQLVLEPYEPEPAPVNLLHVSRGQMPLKMRRFLDFAAPRLRHTIVAGQGGAPQAPDQPAATGT
;
A
#
# COMPACT_ATOMS: atom_id res chain seq x y z
N PRO A 1 -35.22 27.20 -11.17
CA PRO A 1 -34.30 26.34 -10.47
C PRO A 1 -32.84 26.49 -10.88
N LEU A 2 -32.46 26.54 -12.19
CA LEU A 2 -31.06 26.66 -12.62
C LEU A 2 -30.39 27.97 -12.14
N ALA A 3 -31.10 29.08 -12.26
CA ALA A 3 -30.62 30.40 -11.80
C ALA A 3 -30.34 30.46 -10.30
N THR A 4 -31.16 29.78 -9.50
CA THR A 4 -30.99 29.70 -8.03
C THR A 4 -29.74 28.91 -7.63
N HIS A 5 -29.46 27.80 -8.29
CA HIS A 5 -28.23 27.02 -8.04
C HIS A 5 -26.99 27.79 -8.45
N SER A 6 -27.03 28.45 -9.63
CA SER A 6 -25.91 29.25 -10.10
C SER A 6 -25.58 30.40 -9.13
N ARG A 7 -26.60 31.07 -8.57
CA ARG A 7 -26.42 32.12 -7.57
C ARG A 7 -25.80 31.60 -6.28
N LYS A 8 -26.32 30.47 -5.73
CA LYS A 8 -25.77 29.86 -4.52
C LYS A 8 -24.29 29.48 -4.67
N VAL A 9 -23.89 28.95 -5.85
CA VAL A 9 -22.50 28.65 -6.10
C VAL A 9 -21.66 29.91 -6.20
N SER A 10 -22.16 30.99 -6.85
CA SER A 10 -21.44 32.27 -6.91
C SER A 10 -21.27 32.93 -5.54
N ASP A 11 -22.32 32.86 -4.68
CA ASP A 11 -22.25 33.34 -3.29
C ASP A 11 -21.23 32.52 -2.46
N LEU A 12 -21.15 31.20 -2.70
CA LEU A 12 -20.15 30.35 -2.08
C LEU A 12 -18.72 30.70 -2.53
N GLU A 13 -18.52 30.87 -3.85
CA GLU A 13 -17.22 31.29 -4.42
C GLU A 13 -16.77 32.63 -3.85
N ALA A 14 -17.69 33.60 -3.74
CA ALA A 14 -17.41 34.90 -3.14
C ALA A 14 -17.00 34.77 -1.66
N ARG A 15 -17.70 33.92 -0.88
CA ARG A 15 -17.36 33.69 0.54
C ARG A 15 -16.01 33.01 0.72
N LEU A 16 -15.65 32.09 -0.18
CA LEU A 16 -14.38 31.33 -0.14
C LEU A 16 -13.21 32.15 -0.74
N GLY A 17 -13.48 33.23 -1.46
CA GLY A 17 -12.45 34.01 -2.16
C GLY A 17 -11.78 33.25 -3.32
N THR A 18 -12.41 32.17 -3.79
CA THR A 18 -11.86 31.35 -4.88
C THR A 18 -12.95 30.83 -5.79
N ARG A 19 -12.60 30.61 -7.07
CA ARG A 19 -13.53 29.99 -8.03
C ARG A 19 -13.50 28.48 -7.91
N LEU A 20 -14.69 27.89 -7.84
CA LEU A 20 -14.89 26.44 -7.82
C LEU A 20 -15.25 25.91 -9.20
N LEU A 21 -15.83 26.76 -10.09
CA LEU A 21 -16.26 26.39 -11.43
C LEU A 21 -15.56 27.22 -12.51
N VAL A 22 -15.14 26.55 -13.56
CA VAL A 22 -14.82 27.16 -14.86
C VAL A 22 -16.07 27.11 -15.71
N ARG A 23 -16.59 28.28 -16.07
CA ARG A 23 -17.79 28.41 -16.92
C ARG A 23 -17.37 28.90 -18.31
N THR A 24 -17.60 28.08 -19.30
CA THR A 24 -17.49 28.48 -20.71
C THR A 24 -18.87 28.46 -21.36
N THR A 25 -19.01 29.04 -22.53
CA THR A 25 -20.29 29.03 -23.29
C THR A 25 -20.77 27.62 -23.66
N ARG A 26 -19.89 26.60 -23.59
CA ARG A 26 -20.18 25.22 -24.01
C ARG A 26 -20.08 24.19 -22.88
N LYS A 27 -19.41 24.50 -21.76
CA LYS A 27 -19.11 23.51 -20.70
C LYS A 27 -18.93 24.18 -19.34
N ILE A 28 -19.41 23.52 -18.30
CA ILE A 28 -19.08 23.83 -16.90
C ILE A 28 -18.18 22.71 -16.42
N SER A 29 -17.03 23.04 -15.82
CA SER A 29 -16.10 22.10 -15.19
C SER A 29 -15.64 22.65 -13.85
N LEU A 30 -15.19 21.76 -12.96
CA LEU A 30 -14.58 22.16 -11.69
C LEU A 30 -13.18 22.72 -11.94
N THR A 31 -12.78 23.69 -11.12
CA THR A 31 -11.37 24.05 -10.92
C THR A 31 -10.70 23.02 -10.00
N ASP A 32 -9.38 23.06 -9.84
CA ASP A 32 -8.68 22.20 -8.87
C ASP A 32 -9.20 22.45 -7.45
N SER A 33 -9.40 23.71 -7.07
CA SER A 33 -10.06 24.09 -5.79
C SER A 33 -11.49 23.56 -5.72
N GLY A 34 -12.22 23.55 -6.84
CA GLY A 34 -13.58 23.01 -6.93
C GLY A 34 -13.62 21.50 -6.72
N VAL A 35 -12.67 20.75 -7.32
CA VAL A 35 -12.55 19.30 -7.12
C VAL A 35 -12.30 18.98 -5.63
N THR A 36 -11.35 19.68 -5.02
CA THR A 36 -11.01 19.51 -3.61
C THR A 36 -12.19 19.86 -2.70
N TYR A 37 -12.87 20.98 -2.97
CA TYR A 37 -14.02 21.42 -2.19
C TYR A 37 -15.19 20.44 -2.27
N VAL A 38 -15.54 19.95 -3.46
CA VAL A 38 -16.63 18.98 -3.66
C VAL A 38 -16.32 17.68 -2.93
N ALA A 39 -15.09 17.18 -2.99
CA ALA A 39 -14.67 15.99 -2.26
C ALA A 39 -14.84 16.17 -0.75
N SER A 40 -14.39 17.30 -0.20
CA SER A 40 -14.52 17.63 1.23
C SER A 40 -15.98 17.80 1.65
N ALA A 41 -16.79 18.52 0.85
CA ALA A 41 -18.20 18.76 1.14
C ALA A 41 -19.02 17.45 1.15
N ARG A 42 -18.77 16.54 0.21
CA ARG A 42 -19.41 15.21 0.20
C ARG A 42 -19.13 14.42 1.48
N ARG A 43 -17.88 14.42 1.94
CA ARG A 43 -17.50 13.74 3.19
C ARG A 43 -18.20 14.33 4.42
N ILE A 44 -18.31 15.67 4.48
CA ILE A 44 -19.03 16.33 5.57
C ILE A 44 -20.50 15.92 5.56
N LEU A 45 -21.14 15.92 4.40
CA LEU A 45 -22.54 15.49 4.27
C LEU A 45 -22.72 14.01 4.66
N GLU A 46 -21.82 13.13 4.23
CA GLU A 46 -21.84 11.73 4.65
C GLU A 46 -21.71 11.56 6.17
N GLN A 47 -20.87 12.38 6.82
CA GLN A 47 -20.72 12.36 8.27
C GLN A 47 -21.99 12.87 8.99
N VAL A 48 -22.65 13.87 8.45
CA VAL A 48 -23.96 14.34 8.97
C VAL A 48 -25.00 13.23 8.86
N ASP A 49 -25.15 12.64 7.67
CA ASP A 49 -26.07 11.52 7.44
C ASP A 49 -25.79 10.32 8.37
N GLU A 50 -24.53 10.04 8.66
CA GLU A 50 -24.15 8.97 9.59
C GLU A 50 -24.48 9.32 11.04
N ALA A 51 -24.27 10.58 11.44
CA ALA A 51 -24.63 11.05 12.77
C ALA A 51 -26.16 11.03 12.99
N GLU A 52 -26.94 11.46 11.98
CA GLU A 52 -28.40 11.42 12.02
C GLU A 52 -28.94 9.97 12.13
N ARG A 53 -28.39 9.03 11.36
CA ARG A 53 -28.75 7.61 11.44
C ARG A 53 -28.37 6.99 12.77
N THR A 54 -27.20 7.35 13.30
CA THR A 54 -26.76 6.91 14.63
C THR A 54 -27.76 7.38 15.70
N ALA A 55 -28.18 8.62 15.64
CA ALA A 55 -29.18 9.17 16.55
C ALA A 55 -30.56 8.52 16.38
N ALA A 56 -30.93 8.15 15.16
CA ALA A 56 -32.18 7.43 14.86
C ALA A 56 -32.15 5.94 15.23
N GLY A 57 -31.02 5.41 15.71
CA GLY A 57 -30.88 3.98 16.03
C GLY A 57 -30.75 3.06 14.81
N GLU A 58 -30.52 3.60 13.62
CA GLU A 58 -30.35 2.86 12.37
C GLU A 58 -28.88 2.38 12.20
N PHE A 59 -28.46 1.41 13.02
CA PHE A 59 -27.05 0.96 13.08
C PHE A 59 -26.66 -0.13 12.07
N THR A 60 -27.52 -0.52 11.12
CA THR A 60 -27.41 -1.86 10.57
C THR A 60 -26.73 -1.98 9.20
N VAL A 61 -26.86 -1.00 8.31
CA VAL A 61 -26.37 -1.14 6.92
C VAL A 61 -25.28 -0.10 6.63
N PRO A 62 -24.02 -0.55 6.38
CA PRO A 62 -22.97 0.37 5.96
C PRO A 62 -23.22 0.81 4.51
N LYS A 63 -23.10 2.12 4.24
CA LYS A 63 -23.28 2.71 2.91
C LYS A 63 -22.37 3.89 2.64
N GLY A 64 -22.28 4.30 1.37
CA GLY A 64 -21.48 5.44 0.91
C GLY A 64 -20.15 5.05 0.27
N GLU A 65 -19.28 6.03 -0.01
CA GLU A 65 -17.99 5.80 -0.63
C GLU A 65 -16.92 5.52 0.44
N LEU A 66 -16.11 4.48 0.22
CA LEU A 66 -14.92 4.15 1.00
C LEU A 66 -13.68 4.32 0.12
N VAL A 67 -12.76 5.21 0.53
CA VAL A 67 -11.53 5.48 -0.21
C VAL A 67 -10.38 4.71 0.42
N VAL A 68 -9.82 3.75 -0.32
CA VAL A 68 -8.72 2.90 0.13
C VAL A 68 -7.51 3.10 -0.77
N THR A 69 -6.31 3.13 -0.20
CA THR A 69 -5.06 3.13 -0.97
C THR A 69 -4.15 1.97 -0.57
N ALA A 70 -3.39 1.47 -1.54
CA ALA A 70 -2.42 0.39 -1.34
C ALA A 70 -1.24 0.55 -2.32
N PRO A 71 -0.06 -0.07 -2.04
CA PRO A 71 1.00 -0.20 -3.03
C PRO A 71 0.48 -0.89 -4.30
N VAL A 72 0.98 -0.50 -5.47
CA VAL A 72 0.41 -0.91 -6.77
C VAL A 72 0.27 -2.43 -6.86
N MET A 73 1.36 -3.16 -6.74
CA MET A 73 1.36 -4.61 -6.93
C MET A 73 0.64 -5.34 -5.78
N PHE A 74 0.84 -4.91 -4.52
CA PHE A 74 0.14 -5.47 -3.37
C PHE A 74 -1.37 -5.25 -3.46
N GLY A 75 -1.76 -4.05 -3.85
CA GLY A 75 -3.16 -3.67 -4.04
C GLY A 75 -3.84 -4.53 -5.09
N ARG A 76 -3.17 -4.74 -6.24
CA ARG A 76 -3.69 -5.58 -7.33
C ARG A 76 -3.81 -7.05 -6.92
N LEU A 77 -2.78 -7.61 -6.28
CA LEU A 77 -2.71 -9.05 -5.99
C LEU A 77 -3.51 -9.46 -4.74
N HIS A 78 -3.54 -8.61 -3.71
CA HIS A 78 -4.08 -8.99 -2.39
C HIS A 78 -5.28 -8.15 -1.97
N VAL A 79 -5.28 -6.83 -2.22
CA VAL A 79 -6.36 -5.95 -1.76
C VAL A 79 -7.57 -6.00 -2.68
N LEU A 80 -7.37 -5.95 -3.99
CA LEU A 80 -8.46 -5.95 -4.98
C LEU A 80 -9.38 -7.18 -4.88
N PRO A 81 -8.89 -8.42 -4.73
CA PRO A 81 -9.75 -9.59 -4.50
C PRO A 81 -10.62 -9.43 -3.24
N VAL A 82 -10.04 -8.95 -2.14
CA VAL A 82 -10.77 -8.71 -0.88
C VAL A 82 -11.80 -7.60 -1.05
N VAL A 83 -11.49 -6.54 -1.78
CA VAL A 83 -12.46 -5.47 -2.12
C VAL A 83 -13.61 -6.02 -2.96
N ALA A 84 -13.35 -6.90 -3.92
CA ALA A 84 -14.41 -7.52 -4.73
C ALA A 84 -15.39 -8.35 -3.87
N GLU A 85 -14.87 -9.16 -2.95
CA GLU A 85 -15.68 -9.90 -1.99
C GLU A 85 -16.47 -8.97 -1.04
N PHE A 86 -15.84 -7.89 -0.59
CA PHE A 86 -16.46 -6.89 0.26
C PHE A 86 -17.63 -6.18 -0.42
N LEU A 87 -17.48 -5.79 -1.68
CA LEU A 87 -18.55 -5.17 -2.47
C LEU A 87 -19.73 -6.11 -2.71
N ALA A 88 -19.45 -7.41 -2.88
CA ALA A 88 -20.51 -8.42 -2.98
C ALA A 88 -21.28 -8.58 -1.66
N ALA A 89 -20.61 -8.44 -0.50
CA ALA A 89 -21.22 -8.55 0.82
C ALA A 89 -21.96 -7.27 1.28
N PHE A 90 -21.57 -6.10 0.76
CA PHE A 90 -22.10 -4.79 1.16
C PHE A 90 -22.49 -3.95 -0.06
N PRO A 91 -23.66 -4.22 -0.67
CA PRO A 91 -24.06 -3.64 -1.97
C PRO A 91 -24.31 -2.12 -1.94
N GLU A 92 -24.50 -1.51 -0.76
CA GLU A 92 -24.67 -0.06 -0.63
C GLU A 92 -23.36 0.70 -0.45
N ILE A 93 -22.21 0.01 -0.46
CA ILE A 93 -20.88 0.62 -0.42
C ILE A 93 -20.31 0.72 -1.83
N ASN A 94 -19.70 1.85 -2.13
CA ASN A 94 -18.79 2.04 -3.26
C ASN A 94 -17.36 2.13 -2.74
N VAL A 95 -16.41 1.50 -3.40
CA VAL A 95 -14.98 1.58 -3.04
C VAL A 95 -14.21 2.31 -4.13
N ARG A 96 -13.46 3.34 -3.74
CA ARG A 96 -12.41 3.94 -4.56
C ARG A 96 -11.07 3.39 -4.13
N LEU A 97 -10.52 2.47 -4.91
CA LEU A 97 -9.21 1.87 -4.65
C LEU A 97 -8.14 2.61 -5.47
N THR A 98 -7.26 3.34 -4.78
CA THR A 98 -6.13 4.05 -5.40
C THR A 98 -4.85 3.25 -5.17
N LEU A 99 -4.22 2.80 -6.24
CA LEU A 99 -2.97 2.04 -6.20
C LEU A 99 -1.80 2.99 -6.48
N ALA A 100 -0.90 3.15 -5.50
CA ALA A 100 0.25 4.05 -5.61
C ALA A 100 1.39 3.61 -4.69
N ASP A 101 2.63 3.62 -5.22
CA ASP A 101 3.85 3.32 -4.45
C ASP A 101 4.44 4.57 -3.78
N ARG A 102 3.94 5.76 -4.10
CA ARG A 102 4.30 7.00 -3.40
C ARG A 102 3.67 7.06 -2.01
N ASN A 103 4.30 7.79 -1.11
CA ASN A 103 3.69 8.12 0.17
C ASN A 103 2.44 8.99 -0.06
N VAL A 104 1.30 8.50 0.43
CA VAL A 104 0.01 9.19 0.40
C VAL A 104 -0.28 9.72 1.80
N ASN A 105 -0.59 11.01 1.92
CA ASN A 105 -1.08 11.57 3.17
C ASN A 105 -2.58 11.32 3.27
N LEU A 106 -3.02 10.47 4.22
CA LEU A 106 -4.42 10.08 4.33
C LEU A 106 -5.36 11.28 4.53
N VAL A 107 -4.87 12.32 5.21
CA VAL A 107 -5.69 13.52 5.50
C VAL A 107 -5.79 14.42 4.26
N ASP A 108 -4.65 14.77 3.67
CA ASP A 108 -4.59 15.71 2.55
C ASP A 108 -5.13 15.09 1.26
N ASP A 109 -4.87 13.80 1.03
CA ASP A 109 -5.36 13.05 -0.13
C ASP A 109 -6.80 12.50 0.08
N HIS A 110 -7.43 12.81 1.21
CA HIS A 110 -8.80 12.38 1.54
C HIS A 110 -9.01 10.86 1.46
N VAL A 111 -8.07 10.09 2.01
CA VAL A 111 -8.11 8.63 2.06
C VAL A 111 -8.65 8.17 3.41
N ASP A 112 -9.60 7.24 3.42
CA ASP A 112 -10.17 6.67 4.63
C ASP A 112 -9.24 5.63 5.26
N MET A 113 -8.68 4.74 4.42
CA MET A 113 -7.81 3.64 4.85
C MET A 113 -6.67 3.42 3.88
N ALA A 114 -5.52 2.96 4.41
CA ALA A 114 -4.36 2.64 3.59
C ALA A 114 -3.72 1.31 4.01
N VAL A 115 -3.35 0.50 3.04
CA VAL A 115 -2.39 -0.57 3.27
C VAL A 115 -0.98 -0.02 3.07
N ARG A 116 -0.09 -0.27 4.03
CA ARG A 116 1.31 0.14 3.96
C ARG A 116 2.24 -0.99 4.36
N ILE A 117 3.36 -1.08 3.64
CA ILE A 117 4.40 -2.08 3.86
C ILE A 117 5.68 -1.34 4.28
N GLY A 118 6.29 -1.78 5.37
CA GLY A 118 7.49 -1.18 5.93
C GLY A 118 7.23 -0.48 7.27
N LYS A 119 8.30 0.12 7.81
CA LYS A 119 8.22 0.89 9.05
C LYS A 119 7.39 2.14 8.84
N LEU A 120 6.47 2.37 9.74
CA LEU A 120 5.63 3.58 9.74
C LEU A 120 6.39 4.70 10.45
N PRO A 121 6.34 5.94 9.94
CA PRO A 121 6.78 7.09 10.71
C PRO A 121 5.85 7.29 11.91
N ASP A 122 6.35 7.95 12.95
CA ASP A 122 5.52 8.38 14.07
C ASP A 122 4.39 9.26 13.55
N SER A 123 3.16 8.84 13.79
CA SER A 123 1.98 9.52 13.27
C SER A 123 0.77 9.31 14.20
N THR A 124 -0.24 10.15 14.03
CA THR A 124 -1.54 10.03 14.72
C THR A 124 -2.46 8.96 14.10
N MET A 125 -1.92 8.12 13.21
CA MET A 125 -2.68 7.05 12.56
C MET A 125 -2.77 5.82 13.46
N VAL A 126 -3.90 5.14 13.39
CA VAL A 126 -4.09 3.82 13.99
C VAL A 126 -3.64 2.77 12.98
N ALA A 127 -2.76 1.88 13.42
CA ALA A 127 -2.24 0.79 12.62
C ALA A 127 -2.78 -0.54 13.11
N THR A 128 -3.43 -1.29 12.21
CA THR A 128 -3.81 -2.69 12.43
C THR A 128 -2.82 -3.58 11.68
N PRO A 129 -1.96 -4.35 12.38
CA PRO A 129 -1.02 -5.24 11.72
C PRO A 129 -1.76 -6.37 11.01
N ILE A 130 -1.40 -6.61 9.76
CA ILE A 130 -1.99 -7.67 8.92
C ILE A 130 -0.96 -8.71 8.44
N GLY A 131 0.31 -8.52 8.70
CA GLY A 131 1.34 -9.51 8.40
C GLY A 131 2.74 -8.93 8.30
N LEU A 132 3.64 -9.77 7.81
CA LEU A 132 5.04 -9.46 7.55
C LEU A 132 5.38 -9.86 6.11
N MET A 133 6.28 -9.16 5.45
CA MET A 133 6.77 -9.48 4.11
C MET A 133 8.28 -9.62 4.10
N ARG A 134 8.79 -10.75 3.59
CA ARG A 134 10.24 -10.98 3.43
C ARG A 134 10.81 -10.08 2.35
N TRP A 135 12.00 -9.56 2.61
CA TRP A 135 12.86 -8.95 1.60
C TRP A 135 13.74 -10.04 0.99
N VAL A 136 13.75 -10.15 -0.33
CA VAL A 136 14.55 -11.13 -1.06
C VAL A 136 15.45 -10.44 -2.07
N ALA A 137 16.61 -11.04 -2.34
CA ALA A 137 17.41 -10.74 -3.51
C ALA A 137 17.19 -11.85 -4.54
N CYS A 138 17.03 -11.49 -5.80
CA CYS A 138 16.77 -12.46 -6.87
C CYS A 138 17.44 -12.06 -8.18
N ALA A 139 17.76 -13.06 -9.00
CA ALA A 139 18.31 -12.90 -10.32
C ALA A 139 17.85 -14.04 -11.24
N SER A 140 17.95 -13.86 -12.55
CA SER A 140 17.68 -14.94 -13.49
C SER A 140 18.73 -16.05 -13.41
N PRO A 141 18.34 -17.32 -13.64
CA PRO A 141 19.31 -18.43 -13.72
C PRO A 141 20.41 -18.18 -14.78
N ALA A 142 20.06 -17.53 -15.88
CA ALA A 142 21.02 -17.20 -16.95
C ALA A 142 22.10 -16.20 -16.49
N LEU A 143 21.74 -15.16 -15.73
CA LEU A 143 22.72 -14.26 -15.14
C LEU A 143 23.63 -14.97 -14.17
N LEU A 144 23.07 -15.83 -13.30
CA LEU A 144 23.82 -16.58 -12.30
C LEU A 144 24.76 -17.62 -12.96
N ALA A 145 24.34 -18.23 -14.05
CA ALA A 145 25.21 -19.15 -14.81
C ALA A 145 26.40 -18.43 -15.47
N ALA A 146 26.19 -17.18 -15.93
CA ALA A 146 27.23 -16.38 -16.60
C ALA A 146 28.20 -15.71 -15.62
N GLN A 147 27.75 -15.27 -14.46
CA GLN A 147 28.57 -14.46 -13.52
C GLN A 147 28.82 -15.12 -12.16
N GLY A 148 28.31 -16.34 -11.96
CA GLY A 148 28.29 -17.00 -10.66
C GLY A 148 27.13 -16.55 -9.78
N THR A 149 27.02 -17.20 -8.61
CA THR A 149 25.99 -16.88 -7.59
C THR A 149 26.66 -16.09 -6.47
N PRO A 150 26.11 -14.94 -6.06
CA PRO A 150 26.63 -14.22 -4.91
C PRO A 150 26.43 -15.03 -3.62
N HIS A 151 27.50 -15.25 -2.84
CA HIS A 151 27.47 -16.00 -1.58
C HIS A 151 27.36 -15.10 -0.35
N ALA A 152 27.76 -13.84 -0.46
CA ALA A 152 27.65 -12.84 0.59
C ALA A 152 27.17 -11.49 0.01
N PRO A 153 26.53 -10.65 0.84
CA PRO A 153 26.07 -9.32 0.39
C PRO A 153 27.19 -8.46 -0.25
N ALA A 154 28.43 -8.59 0.22
CA ALA A 154 29.58 -7.87 -0.34
C ALA A 154 29.85 -8.23 -1.81
N ASP A 155 29.48 -9.41 -2.26
CA ASP A 155 29.72 -9.86 -3.64
C ASP A 155 28.90 -9.05 -4.66
N LEU A 156 27.81 -8.41 -4.19
CA LEU A 156 26.93 -7.60 -5.05
C LEU A 156 27.63 -6.43 -5.74
N VAL A 157 28.77 -6.00 -5.24
CA VAL A 157 29.60 -4.98 -5.90
C VAL A 157 30.08 -5.42 -7.30
N HIS A 158 30.15 -6.73 -7.53
CA HIS A 158 30.58 -7.34 -8.80
C HIS A 158 29.41 -7.70 -9.73
N PHE A 159 28.17 -7.51 -9.27
CA PHE A 159 26.98 -7.83 -10.04
C PHE A 159 26.26 -6.58 -10.54
N PRO A 160 25.71 -6.60 -11.77
CA PRO A 160 24.79 -5.57 -12.17
C PRO A 160 23.54 -5.62 -11.28
N CYS A 161 23.12 -4.48 -10.77
CA CYS A 161 21.95 -4.40 -9.89
C CYS A 161 20.83 -3.57 -10.53
N ILE A 162 19.60 -3.82 -10.11
CA ILE A 162 18.41 -3.08 -10.52
C ILE A 162 17.87 -2.37 -9.29
N ALA A 163 17.71 -1.05 -9.34
CA ALA A 163 17.11 -0.26 -8.28
C ALA A 163 15.68 0.15 -8.65
N VAL A 164 14.84 0.28 -7.62
CA VAL A 164 13.50 0.85 -7.75
C VAL A 164 13.52 2.25 -7.16
N ASP A 165 13.13 3.24 -7.97
CA ASP A 165 13.03 4.64 -7.58
C ASP A 165 11.61 4.92 -7.04
N ALA A 166 11.42 4.65 -5.75
CA ALA A 166 10.16 4.97 -5.07
C ALA A 166 10.39 5.19 -3.57
N PRO A 167 10.25 6.38 -3.04
CA PRO A 167 10.24 7.75 -3.61
C PRO A 167 11.64 8.31 -3.88
N LEU A 168 12.71 7.59 -3.55
CA LEU A 168 14.12 7.88 -3.84
C LEU A 168 14.83 6.56 -4.10
N ALA A 169 15.60 6.48 -5.19
CA ALA A 169 16.39 5.29 -5.50
C ALA A 169 17.32 4.95 -4.35
N SER A 170 17.06 3.87 -3.63
CA SER A 170 17.96 3.41 -2.59
C SER A 170 19.03 2.56 -3.20
N THR A 171 20.26 3.10 -3.26
CA THR A 171 21.47 2.37 -3.63
C THR A 171 22.08 1.64 -2.45
N SER A 172 21.61 1.87 -1.24
CA SER A 172 22.00 1.14 -0.03
C SER A 172 21.05 0.00 0.25
N TRP A 173 21.52 -1.22 0.06
CA TRP A 173 20.75 -2.43 0.35
C TRP A 173 21.11 -2.97 1.73
N ARG A 174 20.08 -3.22 2.54
CA ARG A 174 20.23 -3.75 3.89
C ARG A 174 20.03 -5.25 3.89
N PHE A 175 20.95 -5.93 4.57
CA PHE A 175 20.97 -7.35 4.86
C PHE A 175 21.19 -7.55 6.36
N ARG A 176 21.14 -8.81 6.82
CA ARG A 176 21.43 -9.19 8.19
C ARG A 176 22.40 -10.36 8.22
N HIS A 177 23.42 -10.28 9.08
CA HIS A 177 24.37 -11.37 9.24
C HIS A 177 23.68 -12.58 9.89
N PRO A 178 23.77 -13.80 9.30
CA PRO A 178 22.99 -14.96 9.72
C PRO A 178 23.27 -15.43 11.16
N ARG A 179 24.48 -15.21 11.68
CA ARG A 179 24.84 -15.65 13.04
C ARG A 179 24.75 -14.54 14.10
N SER A 180 25.22 -13.33 13.78
CA SER A 180 25.29 -12.23 14.74
C SER A 180 24.05 -11.33 14.72
N ALA A 181 23.18 -11.51 13.76
CA ALA A 181 22.04 -10.64 13.47
C ALA A 181 22.41 -9.17 13.20
N ALA A 182 23.71 -8.84 13.08
CA ALA A 182 24.18 -7.50 12.79
C ALA A 182 23.70 -7.03 11.39
N ALA A 183 23.29 -5.77 11.30
CA ALA A 183 22.93 -5.16 10.03
C ALA A 183 24.17 -5.05 9.12
N ILE A 184 23.99 -5.40 7.85
CA ILE A 184 24.99 -5.24 6.79
C ILE A 184 24.39 -4.29 5.77
N GLU A 185 25.07 -3.20 5.46
CA GLU A 185 24.70 -2.29 4.39
C GLU A 185 25.67 -2.43 3.23
N VAL A 186 25.14 -2.60 2.02
CA VAL A 186 25.92 -2.71 0.79
C VAL A 186 25.49 -1.61 -0.16
N GLN A 187 26.45 -0.80 -0.59
CA GLN A 187 26.24 0.18 -1.65
C GLN A 187 26.27 -0.55 -3.00
N VAL A 188 25.16 -0.56 -3.70
CA VAL A 188 25.09 -1.13 -5.05
C VAL A 188 25.17 -0.04 -6.10
N GLN A 189 25.72 -0.38 -7.25
CA GLN A 189 25.71 0.50 -8.43
C GLN A 189 24.65 -0.02 -9.41
N PRO A 190 23.47 0.59 -9.47
CA PRO A 190 22.41 0.11 -10.35
C PRO A 190 22.79 0.35 -11.81
N ARG A 191 22.73 -0.72 -12.61
CA ARG A 191 22.81 -0.64 -14.07
C ARG A 191 21.49 -0.15 -14.68
N LEU A 192 20.36 -0.42 -13.98
CA LEU A 192 19.03 -0.01 -14.37
C LEU A 192 18.30 0.54 -13.15
N VAL A 193 17.63 1.66 -13.33
CA VAL A 193 16.69 2.23 -12.35
C VAL A 193 15.31 2.26 -12.97
N VAL A 194 14.33 1.72 -12.27
CA VAL A 194 12.93 1.69 -12.70
C VAL A 194 12.02 2.28 -11.60
N THR A 195 10.82 2.69 -11.97
CA THR A 195 9.89 3.33 -11.03
C THR A 195 8.86 2.38 -10.42
N THR A 196 8.80 1.12 -10.91
CA THR A 196 7.87 0.11 -10.38
C THR A 196 8.59 -1.20 -10.05
N THR A 197 8.06 -1.91 -9.06
CA THR A 197 8.62 -3.21 -8.65
C THR A 197 8.37 -4.30 -9.67
N GLU A 198 7.27 -4.22 -10.44
CA GLU A 198 7.00 -5.11 -11.55
C GLU A 198 8.06 -5.01 -12.64
N ALA A 199 8.42 -3.77 -13.02
CA ALA A 199 9.49 -3.55 -13.99
C ALA A 199 10.85 -4.07 -13.49
N ALA A 200 11.12 -3.97 -12.18
CA ALA A 200 12.36 -4.52 -11.59
C ALA A 200 12.38 -6.05 -11.63
N ALA A 201 11.26 -6.71 -11.31
CA ALA A 201 11.14 -8.18 -11.39
C ALA A 201 11.29 -8.69 -12.82
N GLU A 202 10.65 -8.00 -13.78
CA GLU A 202 10.77 -8.33 -15.20
C GLU A 202 12.19 -8.12 -15.73
N ALA A 203 12.83 -6.99 -15.40
CA ALA A 203 14.21 -6.73 -15.79
C ALA A 203 15.19 -7.77 -15.21
N ALA A 204 14.98 -8.21 -13.97
CA ALA A 204 15.76 -9.28 -13.38
C ALA A 204 15.55 -10.61 -14.12
N SER A 205 14.31 -10.93 -14.51
CA SER A 205 13.97 -12.11 -15.31
C SER A 205 14.64 -12.08 -16.71
N LEU A 206 14.81 -10.88 -17.26
CA LEU A 206 15.54 -10.62 -18.53
C LEU A 206 17.06 -10.56 -18.36
N SER A 207 17.61 -10.97 -17.22
CA SER A 207 19.05 -11.03 -16.94
C SER A 207 19.76 -9.65 -16.91
N VAL A 208 19.04 -8.55 -16.67
CA VAL A 208 19.63 -7.21 -16.58
C VAL A 208 20.51 -7.07 -15.34
N GLY A 209 20.11 -7.73 -14.22
CA GLY A 209 20.84 -7.65 -12.96
C GLY A 209 20.14 -8.35 -11.81
N VAL A 210 20.73 -8.24 -10.62
CA VAL A 210 20.13 -8.67 -9.35
C VAL A 210 19.12 -7.61 -8.93
N ALA A 211 17.93 -8.01 -8.52
CA ALA A 211 16.91 -7.14 -7.93
C ALA A 211 16.72 -7.48 -6.45
N ARG A 212 16.46 -6.45 -5.62
CA ARG A 212 16.01 -6.60 -4.24
C ARG A 212 14.56 -6.18 -4.13
N LEU A 213 13.72 -7.13 -3.80
CA LEU A 213 12.26 -7.02 -3.83
C LEU A 213 11.64 -7.58 -2.55
N LEU A 214 10.35 -7.30 -2.33
CA LEU A 214 9.56 -8.09 -1.39
C LEU A 214 9.20 -9.43 -2.03
N HIS A 215 9.18 -10.52 -1.27
CA HIS A 215 9.02 -11.87 -1.79
C HIS A 215 7.82 -12.01 -2.74
N TYR A 216 6.65 -11.47 -2.39
CA TYR A 216 5.46 -11.55 -3.24
C TYR A 216 5.63 -10.93 -4.63
N GLN A 217 6.58 -9.99 -4.79
CA GLN A 217 6.87 -9.32 -6.05
C GLN A 217 7.66 -10.19 -7.01
N ALA A 218 8.41 -11.16 -6.48
CA ALA A 218 9.20 -12.11 -7.26
C ALA A 218 8.56 -13.51 -7.32
N ALA A 219 7.55 -13.79 -6.50
CA ALA A 219 7.02 -15.14 -6.25
C ALA A 219 6.59 -15.86 -7.52
N ASP A 220 5.84 -15.21 -8.40
CA ASP A 220 5.38 -15.81 -9.67
C ASP A 220 6.55 -16.14 -10.59
N ALA A 221 7.53 -15.23 -10.71
CA ALA A 221 8.70 -15.45 -11.56
C ALA A 221 9.62 -16.53 -10.99
N VAL A 222 9.70 -16.65 -9.66
CA VAL A 222 10.42 -17.75 -8.99
C VAL A 222 9.71 -19.08 -9.23
N ALA A 223 8.39 -19.14 -9.07
CA ALA A 223 7.60 -20.35 -9.33
C ALA A 223 7.68 -20.81 -10.78
N GLN A 224 7.85 -19.87 -11.73
CA GLN A 224 8.04 -20.16 -13.15
C GLN A 224 9.51 -20.48 -13.51
N GLY A 225 10.44 -20.44 -12.56
CA GLY A 225 11.87 -20.68 -12.81
C GLY A 225 12.57 -19.55 -13.57
N LYS A 226 11.93 -18.39 -13.74
CA LYS A 226 12.51 -17.19 -14.38
C LYS A 226 13.46 -16.44 -13.45
N LEU A 227 13.21 -16.52 -12.15
CA LEU A 227 14.04 -15.96 -11.10
C LEU A 227 14.42 -17.03 -10.09
N GLN A 228 15.61 -16.88 -9.51
CA GLN A 228 16.12 -17.67 -8.40
C GLN A 228 16.45 -16.73 -7.25
N LEU A 229 16.08 -17.11 -6.02
CA LEU A 229 16.47 -16.39 -4.81
C LEU A 229 17.94 -16.58 -4.54
N VAL A 230 18.61 -15.53 -4.11
CA VAL A 230 20.01 -15.52 -3.71
C VAL A 230 20.16 -14.82 -2.37
N LEU A 231 21.22 -15.10 -1.63
CA LEU A 231 21.52 -14.48 -0.34
C LEU A 231 20.44 -14.69 0.73
N GLU A 232 19.61 -15.73 0.63
CA GLU A 232 18.54 -16.03 1.59
C GLU A 232 19.01 -16.07 3.06
N PRO A 233 20.21 -16.62 3.42
CA PRO A 233 20.68 -16.57 4.80
C PRO A 233 20.90 -15.15 5.36
N TYR A 234 20.98 -14.15 4.47
CA TYR A 234 21.25 -12.77 4.80
C TYR A 234 20.00 -11.88 4.73
N GLU A 235 18.82 -12.43 4.55
CA GLU A 235 17.60 -11.64 4.52
C GLU A 235 17.47 -10.76 5.77
N PRO A 236 17.10 -9.48 5.62
CA PRO A 236 16.89 -8.60 6.75
C PRO A 236 15.57 -8.94 7.46
N GLU A 237 15.29 -8.24 8.54
CA GLU A 237 13.98 -8.36 9.20
C GLU A 237 12.84 -8.10 8.20
N PRO A 238 11.78 -8.93 8.24
CA PRO A 238 10.63 -8.76 7.37
C PRO A 238 9.97 -7.38 7.56
N ALA A 239 9.45 -6.85 6.48
CA ALA A 239 8.70 -5.59 6.50
C ALA A 239 7.30 -5.81 7.07
N PRO A 240 6.86 -5.05 8.10
CA PRO A 240 5.50 -5.12 8.61
C PRO A 240 4.50 -4.62 7.55
N VAL A 241 3.35 -5.27 7.47
CA VAL A 241 2.22 -4.85 6.64
C VAL A 241 1.10 -4.41 7.56
N ASN A 242 0.62 -3.19 7.38
CA ASN A 242 -0.39 -2.60 8.23
C ASN A 242 -1.56 -2.05 7.40
N LEU A 243 -2.76 -2.18 7.94
CA LEU A 243 -3.92 -1.44 7.51
C LEU A 243 -4.06 -0.21 8.42
N LEU A 244 -4.00 0.98 7.82
CA LEU A 244 -3.94 2.26 8.52
C LEU A 244 -5.23 3.04 8.33
N HIS A 245 -5.62 3.81 9.35
CA HIS A 245 -6.66 4.82 9.26
C HIS A 245 -6.37 5.97 10.23
N VAL A 246 -6.97 7.13 9.98
CA VAL A 246 -6.85 8.28 10.89
C VAL A 246 -7.75 8.05 12.10
N SER A 247 -7.20 8.23 13.32
CA SER A 247 -8.00 8.25 14.55
C SER A 247 -8.69 9.61 14.69
N ARG A 248 -9.97 9.67 14.35
CA ARG A 248 -10.80 10.86 14.56
C ARG A 248 -12.12 10.42 15.18
N GLY A 249 -12.20 10.47 16.51
CA GLY A 249 -13.44 10.14 17.22
C GLY A 249 -13.94 8.71 16.94
N GLN A 250 -15.25 8.57 16.74
CA GLN A 250 -15.87 7.28 16.45
C GLN A 250 -15.64 6.90 14.98
N MET A 251 -15.10 5.70 14.74
CA MET A 251 -14.86 5.19 13.39
C MET A 251 -16.18 4.99 12.64
N PRO A 252 -16.33 5.54 11.43
CA PRO A 252 -17.46 5.33 10.55
C PRO A 252 -17.79 3.84 10.35
N LEU A 253 -19.07 3.49 10.28
CA LEU A 253 -19.52 2.10 10.17
C LEU A 253 -18.93 1.40 8.94
N LYS A 254 -18.87 2.08 7.78
CA LYS A 254 -18.28 1.56 6.54
C LYS A 254 -16.81 1.18 6.73
N MET A 255 -16.02 2.01 7.44
CA MET A 255 -14.61 1.73 7.71
C MET A 255 -14.43 0.56 8.68
N ARG A 256 -15.23 0.52 9.74
CA ARG A 256 -15.21 -0.60 10.70
C ARG A 256 -15.54 -1.91 10.01
N ARG A 257 -16.62 -1.95 9.20
CA ARG A 257 -16.98 -3.16 8.44
C ARG A 257 -15.90 -3.59 7.47
N PHE A 258 -15.25 -2.63 6.80
CA PHE A 258 -14.12 -2.97 5.93
C PHE A 258 -12.92 -3.50 6.72
N LEU A 259 -12.58 -2.89 7.84
CA LEU A 259 -11.47 -3.35 8.70
C LEU A 259 -11.71 -4.79 9.19
N ASP A 260 -12.92 -5.05 9.74
CA ASP A 260 -13.30 -6.37 10.27
C ASP A 260 -13.33 -7.44 9.16
N PHE A 261 -13.71 -7.05 7.95
CA PHE A 261 -13.79 -7.95 6.80
C PHE A 261 -12.42 -8.20 6.17
N ALA A 262 -11.65 -7.13 5.93
CA ALA A 262 -10.42 -7.18 5.15
C ALA A 262 -9.22 -7.68 5.97
N ALA A 263 -9.08 -7.28 7.25
CA ALA A 263 -7.90 -7.62 8.03
C ALA A 263 -7.66 -9.14 8.17
N PRO A 264 -8.65 -9.98 8.50
CA PRO A 264 -8.45 -11.43 8.59
C PRO A 264 -8.14 -12.07 7.23
N ARG A 265 -8.77 -11.60 6.14
CA ARG A 265 -8.55 -12.11 4.78
C ARG A 265 -7.15 -11.78 4.27
N LEU A 266 -6.72 -10.53 4.46
CA LEU A 266 -5.37 -10.12 4.09
C LEU A 266 -4.31 -10.87 4.90
N ARG A 267 -4.53 -11.12 6.21
CA ARG A 267 -3.64 -11.96 7.01
C ARG A 267 -3.51 -13.37 6.41
N HIS A 268 -4.64 -13.97 6.07
CA HIS A 268 -4.65 -15.32 5.47
C HIS A 268 -3.88 -15.35 4.15
N THR A 269 -4.13 -14.39 3.27
CA THR A 269 -3.46 -14.31 1.96
C THR A 269 -1.96 -14.08 2.10
N ILE A 270 -1.53 -13.24 3.05
CA ILE A 270 -0.10 -12.98 3.31
C ILE A 270 0.60 -14.27 3.80
N VAL A 271 -0.01 -15.00 4.73
CA VAL A 271 0.56 -16.26 5.26
C VAL A 271 0.62 -17.32 4.17
N ALA A 272 -0.45 -17.47 3.38
CA ALA A 272 -0.49 -18.46 2.29
C ALA A 272 0.55 -18.17 1.20
N GLY A 273 0.79 -16.88 0.88
CA GLY A 273 1.80 -16.47 -0.11
C GLY A 273 3.25 -16.57 0.34
N GLN A 274 3.49 -16.79 1.64
CA GLN A 274 4.84 -16.95 2.19
C GLN A 274 5.33 -18.40 2.22
N GLY A 275 4.60 -19.36 1.65
CA GLY A 275 4.83 -20.81 1.68
C GLY A 275 6.25 -21.22 2.07
N GLY A 276 6.48 -21.50 3.37
CA GLY A 276 7.74 -22.04 3.87
C GLY A 276 8.56 -21.19 4.84
N ALA A 277 8.02 -20.15 5.47
CA ALA A 277 8.73 -19.48 6.58
C ALA A 277 8.48 -20.22 7.92
N PRO A 278 9.53 -20.51 8.74
CA PRO A 278 9.34 -21.11 10.05
C PRO A 278 8.54 -20.16 10.94
N GLN A 279 7.47 -20.68 11.55
CA GLN A 279 6.76 -20.00 12.64
C GLN A 279 7.78 -19.69 13.75
N ALA A 280 7.83 -18.42 14.17
CA ALA A 280 8.55 -18.06 15.37
C ALA A 280 7.94 -18.84 16.56
N PRO A 281 8.77 -19.39 17.46
CA PRO A 281 8.27 -20.14 18.61
C PRO A 281 7.40 -19.24 19.47
N ASP A 282 6.21 -19.74 19.78
CA ASP A 282 5.28 -19.20 20.76
C ASP A 282 6.04 -18.90 22.08
N GLN A 283 6.15 -17.65 22.48
CA GLN A 283 6.68 -17.32 23.80
C GLN A 283 5.63 -17.76 24.84
N PRO A 284 5.96 -18.68 25.77
CA PRO A 284 5.03 -19.03 26.84
C PRO A 284 4.80 -17.79 27.72
N ALA A 285 3.53 -17.52 27.96
CA ALA A 285 3.10 -16.50 28.91
C ALA A 285 3.80 -16.72 30.26
N ALA A 286 4.56 -15.73 30.72
CA ALA A 286 5.12 -15.72 32.05
C ALA A 286 3.97 -15.69 33.06
N THR A 287 3.70 -16.85 33.66
CA THR A 287 2.88 -16.95 34.88
C THR A 287 3.68 -16.34 36.01
N GLY A 288 3.32 -15.11 36.41
CA GLY A 288 3.76 -14.50 37.63
C GLY A 288 3.07 -15.17 38.81
N THR A 289 3.89 -15.57 39.74
CA THR A 289 3.54 -15.83 41.16
C THR A 289 3.77 -14.54 41.94
#